data_fc6b678cad959c75342d79f7283b32c4
#
_entry.id   fc6b678cad959c75342d79f7283b32c4
#
_cell.length_a   1.000
_cell.length_b   1.000
_cell.length_c   1.000
_cell.angle_alpha   90.00
_cell.angle_beta   90.00
_cell.angle_gamma   90.00
#
_symmetry.space_group_name_H-M   'P 1'
#
loop_
_entity.id
_entity.type
_entity.pdbx_description
1 polymer ?
#
loop_
_entity_poly.entity_id
_entity_poly.type
_entity_poly.pdbx_seq_one_letter_code
_entity_poly.pdbx_strand_id
1 'polypeptide(L)'
;MSAIGHMIGYAAGAIDLVEVFGTFLGDTQFKKLSVIAMLTMVGTNAITCWAVTERALVSKQASAHKGRFKIFRQIYSTMLHLPPRIKAICWAQFWSWIGWFPFLFYSTTWVGETYFRYDVPDDAKNSKDVLGEMGRIGSTSLVIYSGITFAGAFILPVLVESPEDNKFTPRPPHALSAFLDRFAKFKPSLLTTWIAGHLMFATAMAMAPFATSFRFATALVCLCGL
;
A
#
# COMPACT_ATOMS: atom_id res chain seq x y z
N MET A 1 -2.64 7.56 7.85
CA MET A 1 -3.27 8.34 6.74
C MET A 1 -3.27 7.58 5.42
N SER A 2 -2.17 6.96 4.96
CA SER A 2 -2.13 6.24 3.67
C SER A 2 -3.11 5.04 3.59
N ALA A 3 -3.27 4.27 4.67
CA ALA A 3 -4.18 3.10 4.68
C ALA A 3 -5.65 3.47 4.39
N ILE A 4 -6.12 4.61 4.90
CA ILE A 4 -7.48 5.13 4.60
C ILE A 4 -7.58 5.52 3.13
N GLY A 5 -6.56 6.19 2.58
CA GLY A 5 -6.53 6.56 1.16
C GLY A 5 -6.56 5.34 0.24
N HIS A 6 -5.80 4.29 0.56
CA HIS A 6 -5.83 3.01 -0.17
C HIS A 6 -7.21 2.35 -0.08
N MET A 7 -7.81 2.32 1.11
CA MET A 7 -9.14 1.74 1.31
C MET A 7 -10.21 2.45 0.47
N ILE A 8 -10.19 3.78 0.44
CA ILE A 8 -11.11 4.58 -0.39
C ILE A 8 -10.87 4.32 -1.88
N GLY A 9 -9.60 4.31 -2.31
CA GLY A 9 -9.24 4.05 -3.70
C GLY A 9 -9.67 2.66 -4.18
N TYR A 10 -9.43 1.62 -3.38
CA TYR A 10 -9.86 0.26 -3.72
C TYR A 10 -11.38 0.11 -3.65
N ALA A 11 -12.06 0.75 -2.69
CA ALA A 11 -13.51 0.78 -2.63
C ALA A 11 -14.13 1.42 -3.89
N ALA A 12 -13.56 2.53 -4.36
CA ALA A 12 -13.97 3.15 -5.62
C ALA A 12 -13.76 2.21 -6.83
N GLY A 13 -12.68 1.42 -6.84
CA GLY A 13 -12.43 0.40 -7.86
C GLY A 13 -13.38 -0.80 -7.79
N ALA A 14 -13.88 -1.13 -6.60
CA ALA A 14 -14.79 -2.26 -6.38
C ALA A 14 -16.26 -1.95 -6.74
N ILE A 15 -16.66 -0.68 -6.74
CA ILE A 15 -18.00 -0.25 -7.11
C ILE A 15 -18.19 -0.34 -8.63
N ASP A 16 -19.37 -0.74 -9.09
CA ASP A 16 -19.72 -0.71 -10.51
C ASP A 16 -20.03 0.74 -10.95
N LEU A 17 -18.98 1.42 -11.43
CA LEU A 17 -19.11 2.80 -11.88
C LEU A 17 -19.89 2.90 -13.21
N VAL A 18 -20.03 1.80 -13.96
CA VAL A 18 -20.80 1.79 -15.19
C VAL A 18 -22.29 1.82 -14.87
N GLU A 19 -22.72 1.08 -13.87
CA GLU A 19 -24.09 1.13 -13.37
C GLU A 19 -24.43 2.48 -12.73
N VAL A 20 -23.51 3.02 -11.92
CA VAL A 20 -23.74 4.28 -11.17
C VAL A 20 -23.77 5.52 -12.08
N PHE A 21 -22.84 5.63 -13.03
CA PHE A 21 -22.69 6.83 -13.87
C PHE A 21 -23.21 6.66 -15.31
N GLY A 22 -23.75 5.49 -15.66
CA GLY A 22 -24.20 5.21 -17.03
C GLY A 22 -23.12 5.47 -18.08
N THR A 23 -23.44 6.19 -19.14
CA THR A 23 -22.47 6.57 -20.20
C THR A 23 -21.67 7.84 -19.88
N PHE A 24 -21.97 8.52 -18.76
CA PHE A 24 -21.25 9.71 -18.33
C PHE A 24 -19.84 9.32 -17.85
N LEU A 25 -18.82 10.08 -18.25
CA LEU A 25 -17.40 9.84 -17.98
C LEU A 25 -16.75 8.66 -18.74
N GLY A 26 -17.44 8.06 -19.70
CA GLY A 26 -16.90 6.98 -20.55
C GLY A 26 -17.69 5.67 -20.50
N ASP A 27 -17.38 4.75 -21.39
CA ASP A 27 -18.17 3.54 -21.61
C ASP A 27 -17.70 2.34 -20.79
N THR A 28 -16.48 2.41 -20.20
CA THR A 28 -15.86 1.31 -19.45
C THR A 28 -15.52 1.71 -18.03
N GLN A 29 -15.48 0.74 -17.13
CA GLN A 29 -15.08 0.90 -15.73
C GLN A 29 -13.72 1.61 -15.61
N PHE A 30 -12.75 1.21 -16.42
CA PHE A 30 -11.40 1.77 -16.40
C PHE A 30 -11.37 3.25 -16.78
N LYS A 31 -12.11 3.66 -17.81
CA LYS A 31 -12.19 5.07 -18.23
C LYS A 31 -12.74 5.94 -17.10
N LYS A 32 -13.84 5.52 -16.48
CA LYS A 32 -14.48 6.24 -15.38
C LYS A 32 -13.55 6.38 -14.17
N LEU A 33 -12.91 5.29 -13.77
CA LEU A 33 -11.98 5.29 -12.64
C LEU A 33 -10.78 6.22 -12.92
N SER A 34 -10.25 6.20 -14.16
CA SER A 34 -9.15 7.09 -14.56
C SER A 34 -9.53 8.57 -14.49
N VAL A 35 -10.73 8.93 -14.95
CA VAL A 35 -11.22 10.32 -14.88
C VAL A 35 -11.43 10.76 -13.44
N ILE A 36 -12.04 9.92 -12.60
CA ILE A 36 -12.22 10.21 -11.17
C ILE A 36 -10.88 10.39 -10.47
N ALA A 37 -9.93 9.49 -10.73
CA ALA A 37 -8.57 9.58 -10.16
C ALA A 37 -7.86 10.87 -10.59
N MET A 38 -7.95 11.25 -11.86
CA MET A 38 -7.38 12.50 -12.38
C MET A 38 -8.00 13.72 -11.72
N LEU A 39 -9.33 13.79 -11.62
CA LEU A 39 -10.03 14.91 -10.98
C LEU A 39 -9.69 15.02 -9.50
N THR A 40 -9.63 13.88 -8.80
CA THR A 40 -9.23 13.83 -7.39
C THR A 40 -7.79 14.30 -7.20
N MET A 41 -6.87 13.86 -8.06
CA MET A 41 -5.46 14.26 -8.01
C MET A 41 -5.30 15.76 -8.27
N VAL A 42 -5.95 16.30 -9.31
CA VAL A 42 -5.90 17.74 -9.62
C VAL A 42 -6.53 18.55 -8.49
N GLY A 43 -7.71 18.14 -8.00
CA GLY A 43 -8.40 18.82 -6.90
C GLY A 43 -7.60 18.86 -5.60
N THR A 44 -7.03 17.73 -5.19
CA THR A 44 -6.21 17.67 -3.97
C THR A 44 -4.93 18.49 -4.11
N ASN A 45 -4.25 18.44 -5.26
CA ASN A 45 -3.09 19.30 -5.51
C ASN A 45 -3.46 20.79 -5.50
N ALA A 46 -4.55 21.19 -6.15
CA ALA A 46 -5.03 22.57 -6.16
C ALA A 46 -5.33 23.08 -4.74
N ILE A 47 -6.02 22.26 -3.92
CA ILE A 47 -6.30 22.60 -2.51
C ILE A 47 -4.99 22.73 -1.73
N THR A 48 -4.05 21.80 -1.91
CA THR A 48 -2.74 21.85 -1.24
C THR A 48 -1.96 23.10 -1.63
N CYS A 49 -1.90 23.43 -2.91
CA CYS A 49 -1.22 24.65 -3.40
C CYS A 49 -1.87 25.94 -2.87
N TRP A 50 -3.19 25.93 -2.69
CA TRP A 50 -3.91 27.05 -2.14
C TRP A 50 -3.72 27.20 -0.61
N ALA A 51 -3.72 26.08 0.12
CA ALA A 51 -3.69 26.06 1.59
C ALA A 51 -2.25 26.20 2.14
N VAL A 52 -1.22 25.78 1.39
CA VAL A 52 0.16 25.74 1.85
C VAL A 52 0.93 26.95 1.32
N THR A 53 1.35 27.80 2.22
CA THR A 53 2.28 28.90 1.88
C THR A 53 3.71 28.37 1.86
N GLU A 54 4.31 28.33 0.68
CA GLU A 54 5.67 27.86 0.53
C GLU A 54 6.66 28.84 1.20
N ARG A 55 7.43 28.34 2.16
CA ARG A 55 8.54 29.08 2.76
C ARG A 55 9.84 28.56 2.16
N ALA A 56 10.44 29.37 1.28
CA ALA A 56 11.77 29.07 0.77
C ALA A 56 12.78 29.06 1.93
N LEU A 57 13.46 27.93 2.13
CA LEU A 57 14.59 27.83 3.04
C LEU A 57 15.77 28.61 2.43
N VAL A 58 15.88 29.89 2.81
CA VAL A 58 17.03 30.72 2.44
C VAL A 58 18.21 30.32 3.34
N SER A 59 18.92 29.26 2.95
CA SER A 59 20.20 28.93 3.59
C SER A 59 21.21 30.02 3.24
N LYS A 60 21.71 30.75 4.24
CA LYS A 60 22.77 31.75 4.07
C LYS A 60 24.05 31.18 3.45
N GLN A 61 24.22 29.89 3.41
CA GLN A 61 25.36 29.19 2.76
C GLN A 61 25.15 28.87 1.27
N ALA A 62 23.92 29.02 0.73
CA ALA A 62 23.63 28.67 -0.66
C ALA A 62 24.20 29.68 -1.69
N SER A 63 24.72 30.83 -1.26
CA SER A 63 25.14 31.91 -2.15
C SER A 63 26.50 31.71 -2.85
N ALA A 64 27.28 30.70 -2.49
CA ALA A 64 28.67 30.65 -2.91
C ALA A 64 29.00 29.87 -4.19
N HIS A 65 28.10 28.98 -4.69
CA HIS A 65 28.48 28.17 -5.87
C HIS A 65 27.27 27.81 -6.75
N LYS A 66 27.08 28.56 -7.83
CA LYS A 66 26.16 28.24 -8.95
C LYS A 66 26.79 27.20 -9.87
N GLY A 67 26.53 25.92 -9.66
CA GLY A 67 26.88 24.84 -10.59
C GLY A 67 25.70 23.91 -10.82
N ARG A 68 25.19 23.82 -12.07
CA ARG A 68 24.03 22.95 -12.44
C ARG A 68 24.24 21.48 -12.05
N PHE A 69 25.47 21.00 -12.02
CA PHE A 69 25.83 19.62 -11.67
C PHE A 69 26.16 19.40 -10.19
N LYS A 70 26.15 20.45 -9.36
CA LYS A 70 26.52 20.34 -7.94
C LYS A 70 25.55 19.45 -7.16
N ILE A 71 24.26 19.56 -7.46
CA ILE A 71 23.22 18.74 -6.82
C ILE A 71 23.45 17.25 -7.11
N PHE A 72 23.69 16.90 -8.35
CA PHE A 72 23.98 15.50 -8.73
C PHE A 72 25.26 14.98 -8.09
N ARG A 73 26.33 15.78 -8.09
CA ARG A 73 27.58 15.44 -7.42
C ARG A 73 27.41 15.30 -5.91
N GLN A 74 26.60 16.14 -5.30
CA GLN A 74 26.32 16.07 -3.86
C GLN A 74 25.48 14.81 -3.53
N ILE A 75 24.45 14.50 -4.32
CA ILE A 75 23.67 13.26 -4.17
C ILE A 75 24.58 12.04 -4.30
N TYR A 76 25.40 11.99 -5.35
CA TYR A 76 26.33 10.90 -5.58
C TYR A 76 27.36 10.75 -4.44
N SER A 77 27.97 11.85 -4.02
CA SER A 77 28.89 11.86 -2.88
C SER A 77 28.21 11.41 -1.59
N THR A 78 26.98 11.86 -1.34
CA THR A 78 26.20 11.43 -0.16
C THR A 78 25.88 9.94 -0.21
N MET A 79 25.49 9.42 -1.37
CA MET A 79 25.23 7.99 -1.54
C MET A 79 26.48 7.12 -1.26
N LEU A 80 27.66 7.57 -1.69
CA LEU A 80 28.90 6.82 -1.45
C LEU A 80 29.36 6.88 0.01
N HIS A 81 29.08 7.99 0.71
CA HIS A 81 29.54 8.23 2.08
C HIS A 81 28.42 8.05 3.11
N LEU A 82 27.38 7.28 2.79
CA LEU A 82 26.30 6.94 3.72
C LEU A 82 26.85 6.17 4.95
N PRO A 83 26.39 6.50 6.17
CA PRO A 83 26.68 5.72 7.36
C PRO A 83 26.35 4.22 7.15
N PRO A 84 27.14 3.29 7.69
CA PRO A 84 26.98 1.85 7.42
C PRO A 84 25.55 1.33 7.71
N ARG A 85 24.92 1.84 8.77
CA ARG A 85 23.53 1.47 9.13
C ARG A 85 22.52 1.89 8.08
N ILE A 86 22.63 3.11 7.55
CA ILE A 86 21.72 3.63 6.52
C ILE A 86 21.94 2.86 5.21
N LYS A 87 23.19 2.58 4.86
CA LYS A 87 23.54 1.77 3.68
C LYS A 87 22.93 0.37 3.76
N ALA A 88 22.96 -0.28 4.92
CA ALA A 88 22.35 -1.59 5.14
C ALA A 88 20.81 -1.53 4.97
N ILE A 89 20.17 -0.50 5.50
CA ILE A 89 18.72 -0.28 5.32
C ILE A 89 18.39 -0.08 3.84
N CYS A 90 19.13 0.76 3.11
CA CYS A 90 18.92 0.97 1.68
C CYS A 90 19.04 -0.34 0.87
N TRP A 91 20.02 -1.18 1.19
CA TRP A 91 20.18 -2.49 0.54
C TRP A 91 19.02 -3.44 0.87
N ALA A 92 18.60 -3.51 2.12
CA ALA A 92 17.46 -4.33 2.52
C ALA A 92 16.18 -3.88 1.81
N GLN A 93 15.92 -2.58 1.75
CA GLN A 93 14.78 -2.01 1.05
C GLN A 93 14.86 -2.26 -0.47
N PHE A 94 16.01 -2.12 -1.09
CA PHE A 94 16.17 -2.39 -2.52
C PHE A 94 15.71 -3.81 -2.89
N TRP A 95 16.16 -4.82 -2.16
CA TRP A 95 15.77 -6.21 -2.38
C TRP A 95 14.29 -6.46 -2.07
N SER A 96 13.78 -5.86 -0.99
CA SER A 96 12.37 -5.95 -0.62
C SER A 96 11.45 -5.40 -1.71
N TRP A 97 11.78 -4.23 -2.28
CA TRP A 97 10.97 -3.60 -3.32
C TRP A 97 10.88 -4.40 -4.62
N ILE A 98 11.91 -5.18 -4.97
CA ILE A 98 11.84 -6.08 -6.13
C ILE A 98 10.67 -7.07 -5.99
N GLY A 99 10.41 -7.58 -4.79
CA GLY A 99 9.26 -8.44 -4.52
C GLY A 99 7.92 -7.68 -4.48
N TRP A 100 7.92 -6.45 -3.94
CA TRP A 100 6.71 -5.65 -3.79
C TRP A 100 6.16 -5.09 -5.10
N PHE A 101 6.99 -4.75 -6.07
CA PHE A 101 6.53 -4.20 -7.36
C PHE A 101 5.54 -5.11 -8.10
N PRO A 102 5.81 -6.41 -8.30
CA PRO A 102 4.84 -7.30 -8.93
C PRO A 102 3.52 -7.35 -8.17
N PHE A 103 3.54 -7.40 -6.83
CA PHE A 103 2.34 -7.40 -6.02
C PHE A 103 1.52 -6.12 -6.22
N LEU A 104 2.13 -4.95 -6.17
CA LEU A 104 1.44 -3.67 -6.31
C LEU A 104 0.76 -3.50 -7.67
N PHE A 105 1.38 -3.97 -8.76
CA PHE A 105 0.87 -3.76 -10.10
C PHE A 105 -0.04 -4.87 -10.60
N TYR A 106 0.15 -6.10 -10.16
CA TYR A 106 -0.53 -7.26 -10.73
C TYR A 106 -1.52 -7.94 -9.80
N SER A 107 -1.57 -7.61 -8.51
CA SER A 107 -2.45 -8.29 -7.56
C SER A 107 -3.93 -8.22 -7.94
N THR A 108 -4.43 -7.04 -8.37
CA THR A 108 -5.82 -6.88 -8.83
C THR A 108 -6.13 -7.73 -10.04
N THR A 109 -5.27 -7.68 -11.06
CA THR A 109 -5.43 -8.43 -12.31
C THR A 109 -5.33 -9.93 -12.05
N TRP A 110 -4.36 -10.35 -11.24
CA TRP A 110 -4.17 -11.75 -10.89
C TRP A 110 -5.37 -12.33 -10.13
N VAL A 111 -5.91 -11.63 -9.14
CA VAL A 111 -7.11 -12.09 -8.40
C VAL A 111 -8.33 -12.14 -9.32
N GLY A 112 -8.53 -11.11 -10.16
CA GLY A 112 -9.61 -11.08 -11.15
C GLY A 112 -9.49 -12.22 -12.16
N GLU A 113 -8.30 -12.46 -12.71
CA GLU A 113 -8.06 -13.56 -13.63
C GLU A 113 -8.28 -14.93 -12.98
N THR A 114 -7.84 -15.12 -11.73
CA THR A 114 -8.06 -16.35 -10.97
C THR A 114 -9.56 -16.60 -10.79
N TYR A 115 -10.34 -15.58 -10.47
CA TYR A 115 -11.79 -15.67 -10.38
C TYR A 115 -12.43 -16.11 -11.71
N PHE A 116 -12.09 -15.44 -12.82
CA PHE A 116 -12.64 -15.77 -14.13
C PHE A 116 -12.21 -17.15 -14.65
N ARG A 117 -11.03 -17.61 -14.24
CA ARG A 117 -10.52 -18.92 -14.68
C ARG A 117 -11.16 -20.08 -13.95
N TYR A 118 -11.41 -19.96 -12.65
CA TYR A 118 -11.79 -21.10 -11.80
C TYR A 118 -13.19 -21.00 -11.21
N ASP A 119 -13.72 -19.81 -10.98
CA ASP A 119 -14.96 -19.63 -10.23
C ASP A 119 -16.15 -19.20 -11.12
N VAL A 120 -15.91 -18.76 -12.36
CA VAL A 120 -16.97 -18.30 -13.28
C VAL A 120 -17.30 -19.37 -14.31
N PRO A 121 -18.59 -19.73 -14.51
CA PRO A 121 -19.03 -20.59 -15.60
C PRO A 121 -18.66 -19.99 -16.98
N ASP A 122 -18.35 -20.86 -17.95
CA ASP A 122 -17.91 -20.43 -19.29
C ASP A 122 -18.92 -19.52 -20.00
N ASP A 123 -20.22 -19.70 -19.73
CA ASP A 123 -21.29 -18.88 -20.31
C ASP A 123 -21.27 -17.43 -19.83
N ALA A 124 -20.73 -17.16 -18.63
CA ALA A 124 -20.67 -15.83 -18.03
C ALA A 124 -19.38 -15.06 -18.41
N LYS A 125 -18.45 -15.70 -19.11
CA LYS A 125 -17.17 -15.07 -19.51
C LYS A 125 -17.29 -14.07 -20.68
N ASN A 126 -18.48 -13.91 -21.28
CA ASN A 126 -18.72 -13.08 -22.45
C ASN A 126 -19.28 -11.68 -22.13
N SER A 127 -18.89 -11.09 -20.99
CA SER A 127 -19.29 -9.71 -20.68
C SER A 127 -18.62 -8.69 -21.62
N LYS A 128 -19.30 -7.58 -21.90
CA LYS A 128 -18.78 -6.52 -22.78
C LYS A 128 -17.55 -5.79 -22.20
N ASP A 129 -17.33 -5.83 -20.89
CA ASP A 129 -16.21 -5.20 -20.20
C ASP A 129 -15.55 -6.17 -19.19
N VAL A 130 -15.04 -7.29 -19.73
CA VAL A 130 -14.34 -8.33 -18.93
C VAL A 130 -13.18 -7.73 -18.11
N LEU A 131 -12.44 -6.81 -18.70
CA LEU A 131 -11.29 -6.19 -18.03
C LEU A 131 -11.71 -5.32 -16.86
N GLY A 132 -12.80 -4.56 -17.02
CA GLY A 132 -13.37 -3.76 -15.94
C GLY A 132 -13.91 -4.63 -14.80
N GLU A 133 -14.54 -5.74 -15.14
CA GLU A 133 -15.05 -6.71 -14.16
C GLU A 133 -13.94 -7.41 -13.40
N MET A 134 -12.86 -7.84 -14.07
CA MET A 134 -11.64 -8.34 -13.43
C MET A 134 -11.06 -7.33 -12.44
N GLY A 135 -10.95 -6.07 -12.86
CA GLY A 135 -10.46 -4.98 -12.00
C GLY A 135 -11.33 -4.75 -10.79
N ARG A 136 -12.65 -4.81 -10.94
CA ARG A 136 -13.63 -4.66 -9.85
C ARG A 136 -13.51 -5.77 -8.81
N ILE A 137 -13.45 -7.01 -9.26
CA ILE A 137 -13.31 -8.19 -8.38
C ILE A 137 -11.95 -8.18 -7.67
N GLY A 138 -10.88 -7.88 -8.40
CA GLY A 138 -9.56 -7.72 -7.81
C GLY A 138 -9.50 -6.60 -6.78
N SER A 139 -10.17 -5.46 -7.06
CA SER A 139 -10.27 -4.35 -6.11
C SER A 139 -11.03 -4.72 -4.84
N THR A 140 -12.03 -5.60 -4.91
CA THR A 140 -12.74 -6.09 -3.73
C THR A 140 -11.80 -6.83 -2.76
N SER A 141 -10.88 -7.64 -3.28
CA SER A 141 -9.87 -8.30 -2.43
C SER A 141 -8.92 -7.30 -1.78
N LEU A 142 -8.56 -6.23 -2.51
CA LEU A 142 -7.70 -5.17 -1.97
C LEU A 142 -8.41 -4.25 -0.96
N VAL A 143 -9.74 -4.14 -0.99
CA VAL A 143 -10.52 -3.50 0.10
C VAL A 143 -10.31 -4.29 1.40
N ILE A 144 -10.43 -5.61 1.35
CA ILE A 144 -10.21 -6.46 2.53
C ILE A 144 -8.76 -6.35 3.02
N TYR A 145 -7.80 -6.45 2.09
CA TYR A 145 -6.37 -6.21 2.36
C TYR A 145 -6.13 -4.88 3.08
N SER A 146 -6.68 -3.78 2.57
CA SER A 146 -6.49 -2.45 3.16
C SER A 146 -7.17 -2.32 4.53
N GLY A 147 -8.29 -2.99 4.75
CA GLY A 147 -8.94 -3.10 6.06
C GLY A 147 -8.06 -3.80 7.09
N ILE A 148 -7.42 -4.90 6.70
CA ILE A 148 -6.47 -5.64 7.54
C ILE A 148 -5.23 -4.78 7.84
N THR A 149 -4.66 -4.13 6.82
CA THR A 149 -3.53 -3.21 7.00
C THR A 149 -3.88 -2.04 7.92
N PHE A 150 -5.11 -1.50 7.79
CA PHE A 150 -5.60 -0.45 8.67
C PHE A 150 -5.72 -0.92 10.12
N ALA A 151 -6.32 -2.09 10.35
CA ALA A 151 -6.40 -2.69 11.68
C ALA A 151 -5.00 -2.99 12.24
N GLY A 152 -4.10 -3.52 11.42
CA GLY A 152 -2.70 -3.79 11.76
C GLY A 152 -1.96 -2.53 12.21
N ALA A 153 -2.20 -1.38 11.59
CA ALA A 153 -1.58 -0.11 11.96
C ALA A 153 -1.93 0.35 13.39
N PHE A 154 -3.04 -0.10 13.97
CA PHE A 154 -3.39 0.15 15.37
C PHE A 154 -2.97 -0.97 16.31
N ILE A 155 -3.02 -2.21 15.84
CA ILE A 155 -2.74 -3.39 16.65
C ILE A 155 -1.23 -3.62 16.82
N LEU A 156 -0.46 -3.54 15.74
CA LEU A 156 0.98 -3.83 15.76
C LEU A 156 1.78 -2.94 16.72
N PRO A 157 1.60 -1.61 16.78
CA PRO A 157 2.34 -0.78 17.73
C PRO A 157 2.12 -1.13 19.21
N VAL A 158 0.98 -1.78 19.51
CA VAL A 158 0.67 -2.24 20.88
C VAL A 158 1.30 -3.59 21.18
N LEU A 159 1.40 -4.47 20.18
CA LEU A 159 1.95 -5.82 20.30
C LEU A 159 3.47 -5.87 20.21
N VAL A 160 4.10 -4.89 19.57
CA VAL A 160 5.55 -4.85 19.32
C VAL A 160 6.25 -4.04 20.41
N GLU A 161 7.41 -4.52 20.85
CA GLU A 161 8.24 -3.79 21.81
C GLU A 161 8.88 -2.57 21.14
N SER A 162 8.59 -1.37 21.66
CA SER A 162 9.22 -0.14 21.18
C SER A 162 10.61 0.01 21.83
N PRO A 163 11.67 0.29 21.05
CA PRO A 163 13.02 0.48 21.60
C PRO A 163 13.20 1.82 22.34
N GLU A 164 12.24 2.73 22.26
CA GLU A 164 12.30 4.02 22.95
C GLU A 164 11.32 4.10 24.12
N ASP A 165 11.84 4.64 25.25
CA ASP A 165 11.09 4.93 26.47
C ASP A 165 9.69 5.49 26.22
N ASN A 166 8.76 4.95 26.95
CA ASN A 166 7.33 5.17 27.20
C ASN A 166 6.74 6.60 27.06
N LYS A 167 7.39 7.56 26.44
CA LYS A 167 6.95 8.96 26.42
C LYS A 167 6.14 9.38 25.22
N PHE A 168 6.10 8.60 24.12
CA PHE A 168 5.51 9.04 22.85
C PHE A 168 4.48 8.11 22.19
N THR A 169 4.20 6.94 22.72
CA THR A 169 3.11 6.10 22.23
C THR A 169 1.79 6.53 22.86
N PRO A 170 0.77 6.91 22.05
CA PRO A 170 -0.57 7.12 22.58
C PRO A 170 -1.03 5.82 23.24
N ARG A 171 -1.24 5.84 24.56
CA ARG A 171 -1.75 4.68 25.29
C ARG A 171 -3.13 4.33 24.75
N PRO A 172 -3.38 3.05 24.39
CA PRO A 172 -4.71 2.63 24.03
C PRO A 172 -5.69 2.82 25.20
N PRO A 173 -7.01 2.95 24.91
CA PRO A 173 -8.04 3.06 25.95
C PRO A 173 -7.90 1.96 27.01
N HIS A 174 -8.10 2.27 28.26
CA HIS A 174 -7.87 1.37 29.41
C HIS A 174 -8.50 -0.02 29.30
N ALA A 175 -9.61 -0.17 28.57
CA ALA A 175 -10.26 -1.46 28.36
C ALA A 175 -9.44 -2.41 27.45
N LEU A 176 -8.68 -1.84 26.49
CA LEU A 176 -7.85 -2.61 25.57
C LEU A 176 -6.49 -2.95 26.19
N SER A 177 -5.95 -2.08 27.05
CA SER A 177 -4.65 -2.28 27.71
C SER A 177 -4.65 -3.52 28.60
N ALA A 178 -5.71 -3.77 29.38
CA ALA A 178 -5.82 -4.94 30.25
C ALA A 178 -5.84 -6.27 29.49
N PHE A 179 -6.45 -6.30 28.30
CA PHE A 179 -6.42 -7.47 27.40
C PHE A 179 -5.04 -7.66 26.78
N LEU A 180 -4.40 -6.59 26.38
CA LEU A 180 -3.10 -6.60 25.69
C LEU A 180 -1.95 -6.88 26.67
N ASP A 181 -2.05 -6.48 27.93
CA ASP A 181 -1.06 -6.78 28.98
C ASP A 181 -0.94 -8.30 29.24
N ARG A 182 -1.98 -9.05 28.95
CA ARG A 182 -1.95 -10.51 29.02
C ARG A 182 -1.05 -11.14 27.93
N PHE A 183 -0.91 -10.46 26.79
CA PHE A 183 -0.01 -10.82 25.70
C PHE A 183 1.36 -10.14 25.79
N ALA A 184 1.54 -9.23 26.75
CA ALA A 184 2.79 -8.45 26.91
C ALA A 184 4.03 -9.32 27.19
N LYS A 185 3.84 -10.55 27.70
CA LYS A 185 4.94 -11.52 27.89
C LYS A 185 5.55 -12.05 26.57
N PHE A 186 4.87 -11.85 25.46
CA PHE A 186 5.27 -12.32 24.12
C PHE A 186 5.52 -11.19 23.13
N LYS A 187 5.86 -9.99 23.60
CA LYS A 187 6.13 -8.86 22.69
C LYS A 187 7.36 -9.15 21.83
N PRO A 188 7.19 -9.38 20.53
CA PRO A 188 8.33 -9.55 19.63
C PRO A 188 9.04 -8.21 19.46
N SER A 189 10.35 -8.25 19.24
CA SER A 189 11.10 -7.05 18.89
C SER A 189 10.64 -6.52 17.51
N LEU A 190 10.85 -5.24 17.26
CA LEU A 190 10.54 -4.61 15.97
C LEU A 190 11.20 -5.36 14.79
N LEU A 191 12.45 -5.81 14.97
CA LEU A 191 13.18 -6.57 13.97
C LEU A 191 12.53 -7.94 13.70
N THR A 192 12.13 -8.65 14.75
CA THR A 192 11.45 -9.95 14.62
C THR A 192 10.11 -9.80 13.88
N THR A 193 9.33 -8.78 14.23
CA THR A 193 8.06 -8.48 13.55
C THR A 193 8.27 -8.16 12.07
N TRP A 194 9.28 -7.38 11.76
CA TRP A 194 9.63 -7.04 10.38
C TRP A 194 10.05 -8.26 9.56
N ILE A 195 10.87 -9.14 10.11
CA ILE A 195 11.29 -10.40 9.48
C ILE A 195 10.06 -11.32 9.29
N ALA A 196 9.19 -11.44 10.30
CA ALA A 196 7.98 -12.26 10.22
C ALA A 196 7.05 -11.77 9.09
N GLY A 197 6.84 -10.45 8.96
CA GLY A 197 6.07 -9.87 7.86
C GLY A 197 6.64 -10.20 6.48
N HIS A 198 7.97 -10.12 6.32
CA HIS A 198 8.62 -10.49 5.05
C HIS A 198 8.51 -11.99 4.74
N LEU A 199 8.61 -12.86 5.75
CA LEU A 199 8.40 -14.29 5.57
C LEU A 199 6.94 -14.61 5.20
N MET A 200 5.98 -13.95 5.82
CA MET A 200 4.56 -14.07 5.47
C MET A 200 4.32 -13.66 4.02
N PHE A 201 4.85 -12.50 3.61
CA PHE A 201 4.77 -12.02 2.23
C PHE A 201 5.41 -13.03 1.26
N ALA A 202 6.62 -13.49 1.53
CA ALA A 202 7.33 -14.46 0.69
C ALA A 202 6.55 -15.78 0.57
N THR A 203 5.98 -16.27 1.67
CA THR A 203 5.15 -17.47 1.68
C THR A 203 3.88 -17.28 0.86
N ALA A 204 3.19 -16.15 1.01
CA ALA A 204 2.01 -15.83 0.22
C ALA A 204 2.31 -15.78 -1.28
N MET A 205 3.44 -15.17 -1.67
CA MET A 205 3.87 -15.12 -3.08
C MET A 205 4.27 -16.49 -3.61
N ALA A 206 4.93 -17.32 -2.81
CA ALA A 206 5.28 -18.69 -3.20
C ALA A 206 4.04 -19.59 -3.37
N MET A 207 2.96 -19.32 -2.65
CA MET A 207 1.69 -20.03 -2.77
C MET A 207 0.79 -19.50 -3.89
N ALA A 208 1.07 -18.34 -4.45
CA ALA A 208 0.27 -17.73 -5.51
C ALA A 208 0.04 -18.63 -6.75
N PRO A 209 1.02 -19.41 -7.26
CA PRO A 209 0.80 -20.33 -8.39
C PRO A 209 -0.22 -21.44 -8.10
N PHE A 210 -0.47 -21.76 -6.84
CA PHE A 210 -1.38 -22.81 -6.41
C PHE A 210 -2.81 -22.30 -6.14
N ALA A 211 -3.06 -21.00 -6.38
CA ALA A 211 -4.38 -20.43 -6.16
C ALA A 211 -5.35 -20.86 -7.29
N THR A 212 -6.31 -21.71 -6.92
CA THR A 212 -7.35 -22.23 -7.81
C THR A 212 -8.75 -21.72 -7.44
N SER A 213 -8.86 -20.72 -6.59
CA SER A 213 -10.13 -20.08 -6.24
C SER A 213 -9.92 -18.62 -5.84
N PHE A 214 -10.94 -17.80 -6.06
CA PHE A 214 -10.98 -16.40 -5.63
C PHE A 214 -10.74 -16.24 -4.13
N ARG A 215 -11.36 -17.11 -3.32
CA ARG A 215 -11.23 -17.06 -1.85
C ARG A 215 -9.80 -17.28 -1.40
N PHE A 216 -9.12 -18.25 -1.99
CA PHE A 216 -7.73 -18.54 -1.65
C PHE A 216 -6.79 -17.42 -2.15
N ALA A 217 -6.99 -16.93 -3.38
CA ALA A 217 -6.24 -15.79 -3.89
C ALA A 217 -6.41 -14.54 -3.01
N THR A 218 -7.65 -14.24 -2.59
CA THR A 218 -7.94 -13.13 -1.67
C THR A 218 -7.25 -13.34 -0.31
N ALA A 219 -7.26 -14.54 0.24
CA ALA A 219 -6.58 -14.84 1.50
C ALA A 219 -5.07 -14.60 1.40
N LEU A 220 -4.43 -14.99 0.29
CA LEU A 220 -3.00 -14.74 0.07
C LEU A 220 -2.69 -13.23 -0.03
N VAL A 221 -3.53 -12.47 -0.75
CA VAL A 221 -3.40 -11.00 -0.82
C VAL A 221 -3.57 -10.39 0.59
N CYS A 222 -4.53 -10.85 1.36
CA CYS A 222 -4.76 -10.36 2.73
C CYS A 222 -3.61 -10.64 3.68
N LEU A 223 -2.94 -11.79 3.55
CA LEU A 223 -1.72 -12.10 4.30
C LEU A 223 -0.57 -11.11 4.04
N CYS A 224 -0.53 -10.53 2.86
CA CYS A 224 0.47 -9.49 2.53
C CYS A 224 0.17 -8.14 3.21
N GLY A 225 -0.99 -7.97 3.83
CA GLY A 225 -1.42 -6.72 4.47
C GLY A 225 -0.99 -6.54 5.92
N LEU A 226 -0.42 -7.57 6.52
CA LEU A 226 0.11 -7.57 7.88
C LEU A 226 1.60 -7.33 7.88
#